data_0b338f729c996230b302893befe7a9af
#
_entry.id   0b338f729c996230b302893befe7a9af
#
_cell.length_a   1.000
_cell.length_b   1.000
_cell.length_c   1.000
_cell.angle_alpha   90.00
_cell.angle_beta   90.00
_cell.angle_gamma   90.00
#
_symmetry.space_group_name_H-M   'P 1'
#
loop_
_entity.id
_entity.type
_entity.pdbx_description
1 polymer ?
#
loop_
_entity_poly.entity_id
_entity_poly.type
_entity_poly.pdbx_seq_one_letter_code
_entity_poly.pdbx_strand_id
1 'polypeptide(L)'
;MKTYRLKKSLHVFRHVLKLYRRKKKTLTDDQKKETALVLNELQGYLLEKDKEEASKFAHKAETFLTLHLKKSPFEKVRDFCVGLVFALLVAVLIRTMWFELYEIPTGSMRPTLKEQDRLVVSKAVFGINIPLKRGHIYFDPKLVLRNGSVVFTGAGMDIHDVDTMYFYLFPGKKQFVKRMIGKPGDILYFYGGKIYGIDKNGNDITSALNPDYLSKIDHVPYIHLNGKKVLPEKSLNGIYPSATLKQMNQAVAKLTLSPTNKVLGELLPPFKGALDDYYDLWGFADYGVSRLLTKSEVQQYTNVPLSQLDSAPIYMEVFHHPTIKHPKIEKDPMGRLVPSVGTTSSVIPLTEDHLKTLMENLYTARFIVKDGKAYRYGGKLNSASPTLSGVPNGTYEFYYGEGYQVHFGGMTTKLPKDHPLYHFSPERIQLLFNLGIEWLNFYSPHIKDQSILPSRYAYYRDGDLYAMGSLLMKKDDPTLLKFIQQEYLRQEAAPSYRPHIAFDDPGAPILSDGSIDAALLQKKGIPVPARQYMVLGDNYAMSGDSRDFGFVPEENLRGAPDFIFFPLGSRFGAVLQAHYPFLNSPRTVVWILAFIGFGSYYIAHRKSTKLPQKIS
;
A
#
# COMPACT_ATOMS: atom_id res chain seq x y z
N MET A 1 -33.79 -20.67 -52.77
CA MET A 1 -33.40 -19.81 -51.61
C MET A 1 -33.24 -20.70 -50.38
N LYS A 2 -32.21 -20.46 -49.54
CA LYS A 2 -32.01 -21.26 -48.33
C LYS A 2 -33.09 -20.88 -47.28
N THR A 3 -33.91 -21.86 -46.84
CA THR A 3 -34.98 -21.63 -45.87
C THR A 3 -34.40 -21.22 -44.49
N TYR A 4 -34.81 -20.06 -43.93
CA TYR A 4 -34.35 -19.60 -42.63
C TYR A 4 -35.06 -20.37 -41.51
N ARG A 5 -34.31 -20.52 -40.38
CA ARG A 5 -34.93 -20.95 -39.11
C ARG A 5 -35.79 -19.79 -38.56
N LEU A 6 -36.88 -20.08 -37.87
CA LEU A 6 -37.77 -19.06 -37.27
C LEU A 6 -37.01 -18.01 -36.42
N LYS A 7 -35.98 -18.43 -35.71
CA LYS A 7 -35.12 -17.48 -34.96
C LYS A 7 -34.42 -16.48 -35.88
N LYS A 8 -33.96 -16.90 -37.07
CA LYS A 8 -33.34 -16.00 -38.04
C LYS A 8 -34.36 -15.07 -38.66
N SER A 9 -35.52 -15.56 -39.05
CA SER A 9 -36.63 -14.73 -39.58
C SER A 9 -37.08 -13.68 -38.56
N LEU A 10 -37.18 -14.05 -37.28
CA LEU A 10 -37.44 -13.12 -36.17
C LEU A 10 -36.35 -12.06 -36.01
N HIS A 11 -35.05 -12.44 -36.17
CA HIS A 11 -33.95 -11.49 -36.13
C HIS A 11 -34.03 -10.47 -37.27
N VAL A 12 -34.30 -10.94 -38.49
CA VAL A 12 -34.52 -10.08 -39.67
C VAL A 12 -35.69 -9.14 -39.44
N PHE A 13 -36.83 -9.64 -38.99
CA PHE A 13 -38.00 -8.81 -38.64
C PHE A 13 -37.63 -7.67 -37.70
N ARG A 14 -36.96 -7.98 -36.57
CA ARG A 14 -36.55 -6.99 -35.57
C ARG A 14 -35.59 -5.95 -36.14
N HIS A 15 -34.66 -6.40 -36.96
CA HIS A 15 -33.64 -5.53 -37.55
C HIS A 15 -34.30 -4.55 -38.56
N VAL A 16 -35.12 -5.05 -39.45
CA VAL A 16 -35.83 -4.25 -40.44
C VAL A 16 -36.82 -3.29 -39.77
N LEU A 17 -37.60 -3.74 -38.80
CA LEU A 17 -38.55 -2.90 -38.04
C LEU A 17 -37.83 -1.76 -37.31
N LYS A 18 -36.65 -2.02 -36.70
CA LYS A 18 -35.85 -1.00 -36.04
C LYS A 18 -35.37 0.07 -37.02
N LEU A 19 -34.92 -0.31 -38.21
CA LEU A 19 -34.46 0.60 -39.24
C LEU A 19 -35.65 1.36 -39.90
N TYR A 20 -36.77 0.67 -40.14
CA TYR A 20 -38.00 1.29 -40.62
C TYR A 20 -38.47 2.43 -39.69
N ARG A 21 -38.62 2.15 -38.39
CA ARG A 21 -38.99 3.16 -37.39
C ARG A 21 -38.01 4.34 -37.34
N ARG A 22 -36.73 4.14 -37.61
CA ARG A 22 -35.71 5.15 -37.61
C ARG A 22 -35.72 6.01 -38.86
N LYS A 23 -36.00 5.40 -40.04
CA LYS A 23 -35.98 6.05 -41.38
C LYS A 23 -37.39 6.36 -41.93
N LYS A 24 -38.43 6.11 -41.18
CA LYS A 24 -39.81 6.32 -41.62
C LYS A 24 -40.04 7.72 -42.22
N LYS A 25 -39.41 8.77 -41.69
CA LYS A 25 -39.55 10.14 -42.15
C LYS A 25 -38.87 10.40 -43.52
N THR A 26 -37.94 9.56 -43.94
CA THR A 26 -37.18 9.71 -45.20
C THR A 26 -37.72 8.84 -46.32
N LEU A 27 -38.70 7.98 -46.06
CA LEU A 27 -39.35 7.10 -47.03
C LEU A 27 -40.55 7.78 -47.66
N THR A 28 -40.80 7.48 -48.97
CA THR A 28 -42.05 7.88 -49.65
C THR A 28 -43.23 7.12 -49.04
N ASP A 29 -44.45 7.61 -49.30
CA ASP A 29 -45.64 7.00 -48.72
C ASP A 29 -45.91 5.58 -49.27
N ASP A 30 -45.55 5.32 -50.52
CA ASP A 30 -45.62 3.99 -51.14
C ASP A 30 -44.60 3.03 -50.47
N GLN A 31 -43.35 3.49 -50.25
CA GLN A 31 -42.35 2.69 -49.55
C GLN A 31 -42.74 2.40 -48.10
N LYS A 32 -43.41 3.32 -47.43
CA LYS A 32 -43.94 3.12 -46.08
C LYS A 32 -45.01 2.03 -46.06
N LYS A 33 -45.98 2.09 -47.00
CA LYS A 33 -47.06 1.09 -47.11
C LYS A 33 -46.49 -0.28 -47.44
N GLU A 34 -45.61 -0.39 -48.42
CA GLU A 34 -44.99 -1.67 -48.81
C GLU A 34 -44.18 -2.30 -47.67
N THR A 35 -43.33 -1.50 -46.99
CA THR A 35 -42.55 -2.00 -45.85
C THR A 35 -43.44 -2.45 -44.71
N ALA A 36 -44.49 -1.69 -44.41
CA ALA A 36 -45.44 -2.05 -43.34
C ALA A 36 -46.19 -3.33 -43.68
N LEU A 37 -46.57 -3.54 -44.92
CA LEU A 37 -47.23 -4.76 -45.39
C LEU A 37 -46.32 -5.98 -45.24
N VAL A 38 -45.10 -5.89 -45.76
CA VAL A 38 -44.12 -6.99 -45.65
C VAL A 38 -43.80 -7.36 -44.18
N LEU A 39 -43.68 -6.35 -43.31
CA LEU A 39 -43.42 -6.57 -41.89
C LEU A 39 -44.64 -7.15 -41.18
N ASN A 40 -45.86 -6.72 -41.51
CA ASN A 40 -47.10 -7.27 -40.92
C ASN A 40 -47.27 -8.75 -41.29
N GLU A 41 -47.09 -9.11 -42.57
CA GLU A 41 -47.14 -10.49 -43.03
C GLU A 41 -46.09 -11.36 -42.37
N LEU A 42 -44.83 -10.89 -42.34
CA LEU A 42 -43.75 -11.59 -41.66
C LEU A 42 -44.07 -11.80 -40.16
N GLN A 43 -44.69 -10.83 -39.52
CA GLN A 43 -45.08 -10.94 -38.13
C GLN A 43 -46.22 -11.97 -37.92
N GLY A 44 -47.20 -12.02 -38.84
CA GLY A 44 -48.26 -13.01 -38.82
C GLY A 44 -47.69 -14.44 -38.87
N TYR A 45 -46.87 -14.74 -39.85
CA TYR A 45 -46.23 -16.06 -39.99
C TYR A 45 -45.26 -16.41 -38.84
N LEU A 46 -44.62 -15.42 -38.21
CA LEU A 46 -43.82 -15.65 -37.02
C LEU A 46 -44.69 -16.01 -35.78
N LEU A 47 -45.89 -15.47 -35.68
CA LEU A 47 -46.85 -15.81 -34.61
C LEU A 47 -47.45 -17.19 -34.82
N GLU A 48 -47.79 -17.53 -36.08
CA GLU A 48 -48.29 -18.85 -36.49
C GLU A 48 -47.21 -19.93 -36.49
N LYS A 49 -45.94 -19.54 -36.33
CA LYS A 49 -44.74 -20.43 -36.40
C LYS A 49 -44.59 -21.12 -37.74
N ASP A 50 -45.13 -20.57 -38.82
CA ASP A 50 -44.90 -21.06 -40.16
C ASP A 50 -43.48 -20.71 -40.60
N LYS A 51 -42.64 -21.73 -40.72
CA LYS A 51 -41.22 -21.58 -41.03
C LYS A 51 -40.98 -21.22 -42.50
N GLU A 52 -41.77 -21.71 -43.40
CA GLU A 52 -41.55 -21.53 -44.84
C GLU A 52 -41.95 -20.13 -45.30
N GLU A 53 -43.18 -19.73 -44.98
CA GLU A 53 -43.67 -18.38 -45.31
C GLU A 53 -42.91 -17.31 -44.49
N ALA A 54 -42.62 -17.52 -43.22
CA ALA A 54 -41.77 -16.61 -42.46
C ALA A 54 -40.36 -16.45 -43.07
N SER A 55 -39.78 -17.51 -43.64
CA SER A 55 -38.50 -17.41 -44.36
C SER A 55 -38.60 -16.59 -45.64
N LYS A 56 -39.64 -16.81 -46.42
CA LYS A 56 -39.91 -16.10 -47.69
C LYS A 56 -40.11 -14.60 -47.48
N PHE A 57 -40.93 -14.24 -46.49
CA PHE A 57 -41.13 -12.83 -46.13
C PHE A 57 -39.93 -12.20 -45.43
N ALA A 58 -39.11 -12.97 -44.70
CA ALA A 58 -37.83 -12.46 -44.18
C ALA A 58 -36.84 -12.10 -45.30
N HIS A 59 -36.78 -12.92 -46.36
CA HIS A 59 -35.98 -12.57 -47.54
C HIS A 59 -36.49 -11.30 -48.26
N LYS A 60 -37.85 -11.16 -48.43
CA LYS A 60 -38.44 -9.94 -48.96
C LYS A 60 -38.06 -8.73 -48.10
N ALA A 61 -38.13 -8.81 -46.79
CA ALA A 61 -37.77 -7.76 -45.87
C ALA A 61 -36.26 -7.40 -45.96
N GLU A 62 -35.36 -8.38 -46.11
CA GLU A 62 -33.93 -8.13 -46.36
C GLU A 62 -33.67 -7.44 -47.70
N THR A 63 -34.38 -7.82 -48.76
CA THR A 63 -34.28 -7.13 -50.07
C THR A 63 -34.70 -5.68 -49.93
N PHE A 64 -35.81 -5.42 -49.26
CA PHE A 64 -36.30 -4.07 -49.00
C PHE A 64 -35.31 -3.25 -48.14
N LEU A 65 -34.70 -3.89 -47.16
CA LEU A 65 -33.68 -3.28 -46.33
C LEU A 65 -32.45 -2.85 -47.16
N THR A 66 -32.00 -3.72 -48.08
CA THR A 66 -30.83 -3.40 -48.91
C THR A 66 -31.08 -2.30 -49.91
N LEU A 67 -32.30 -2.14 -50.42
CA LEU A 67 -32.71 -1.14 -51.41
C LEU A 67 -32.99 0.23 -50.74
N HIS A 68 -33.73 0.27 -49.63
CA HIS A 68 -34.32 1.51 -49.11
C HIS A 68 -33.88 1.89 -47.68
N LEU A 69 -33.46 0.93 -46.88
CA LEU A 69 -33.16 1.13 -45.45
C LEU A 69 -31.70 1.00 -45.11
N LYS A 70 -30.82 0.77 -46.11
CA LYS A 70 -29.38 0.59 -45.87
C LYS A 70 -28.79 1.82 -45.17
N LYS A 71 -28.05 1.55 -44.08
CA LYS A 71 -27.36 2.60 -43.34
C LYS A 71 -26.20 3.15 -44.17
N SER A 72 -26.09 4.48 -44.20
CA SER A 72 -24.92 5.13 -44.78
C SER A 72 -23.65 4.83 -43.97
N PRO A 73 -22.44 4.97 -44.55
CA PRO A 73 -21.19 4.83 -43.81
C PRO A 73 -21.16 5.74 -42.57
N PHE A 74 -21.61 6.99 -42.72
CA PHE A 74 -21.68 7.96 -41.64
C PHE A 74 -22.63 7.53 -40.51
N GLU A 75 -23.79 6.97 -40.81
CA GLU A 75 -24.71 6.42 -39.79
C GLU A 75 -24.11 5.25 -39.04
N LYS A 76 -23.32 4.39 -39.72
CA LYS A 76 -22.61 3.26 -39.07
C LYS A 76 -21.57 3.76 -38.08
N VAL A 77 -20.74 4.74 -38.52
CA VAL A 77 -19.70 5.34 -37.64
C VAL A 77 -20.35 6.05 -36.46
N ARG A 78 -21.40 6.85 -36.69
CA ARG A 78 -22.14 7.53 -35.61
C ARG A 78 -22.69 6.51 -34.58
N ASP A 79 -23.36 5.45 -35.07
CA ASP A 79 -23.97 4.42 -34.18
C ASP A 79 -22.88 3.68 -33.39
N PHE A 80 -21.72 3.44 -34.00
CA PHE A 80 -20.55 2.88 -33.32
C PHE A 80 -20.02 3.83 -32.23
N CYS A 81 -19.78 5.11 -32.56
CA CYS A 81 -19.31 6.11 -31.60
C CYS A 81 -20.27 6.30 -30.43
N VAL A 82 -21.59 6.40 -30.70
CA VAL A 82 -22.61 6.49 -29.65
C VAL A 82 -22.60 5.26 -28.76
N GLY A 83 -22.49 4.06 -29.35
CA GLY A 83 -22.39 2.81 -28.59
C GLY A 83 -21.13 2.76 -27.73
N LEU A 84 -20.00 3.21 -28.26
CA LEU A 84 -18.72 3.29 -27.53
C LEU A 84 -18.79 4.25 -26.35
N VAL A 85 -19.31 5.48 -26.59
CA VAL A 85 -19.46 6.49 -25.52
C VAL A 85 -20.38 5.97 -24.42
N PHE A 86 -21.51 5.34 -24.78
CA PHE A 86 -22.41 4.74 -23.79
C PHE A 86 -21.73 3.63 -22.98
N ALA A 87 -21.01 2.72 -23.64
CA ALA A 87 -20.26 1.65 -22.97
C ALA A 87 -19.20 2.21 -22.02
N LEU A 88 -18.47 3.25 -22.44
CA LEU A 88 -17.48 3.93 -21.59
C LEU A 88 -18.13 4.60 -20.37
N LEU A 89 -19.26 5.28 -20.55
CA LEU A 89 -20.00 5.88 -19.42
C LEU A 89 -20.43 4.83 -18.40
N VAL A 90 -20.99 3.72 -18.85
CA VAL A 90 -21.39 2.62 -17.96
C VAL A 90 -20.17 2.02 -17.25
N ALA A 91 -19.07 1.80 -17.97
CA ALA A 91 -17.83 1.30 -17.40
C ALA A 91 -17.26 2.24 -16.31
N VAL A 92 -17.28 3.57 -16.56
CA VAL A 92 -16.86 4.57 -15.56
C VAL A 92 -17.74 4.54 -14.33
N LEU A 93 -19.07 4.44 -14.48
CA LEU A 93 -19.98 4.36 -13.34
C LEU A 93 -19.73 3.10 -12.50
N ILE A 94 -19.63 1.94 -13.14
CA ILE A 94 -19.33 0.67 -12.44
C ILE A 94 -18.00 0.80 -11.70
N ARG A 95 -16.93 1.22 -12.38
CA ARG A 95 -15.58 1.33 -11.84
C ARG A 95 -15.47 2.31 -10.67
N THR A 96 -16.20 3.41 -10.70
CA THR A 96 -16.09 4.46 -9.67
C THR A 96 -17.04 4.28 -8.51
N MET A 97 -18.21 3.68 -8.71
CA MET A 97 -19.28 3.62 -7.70
C MET A 97 -19.58 2.22 -7.18
N TRP A 98 -19.23 1.17 -7.92
CA TRP A 98 -19.57 -0.21 -7.54
C TRP A 98 -18.33 -1.03 -7.19
N PHE A 99 -17.54 -1.47 -8.19
CA PHE A 99 -16.33 -2.25 -7.98
C PHE A 99 -15.30 -2.03 -9.08
N GLU A 100 -14.05 -2.32 -8.75
CA GLU A 100 -12.91 -2.27 -9.67
C GLU A 100 -11.97 -3.45 -9.42
N LEU A 101 -11.39 -3.98 -10.50
CA LEU A 101 -10.39 -5.04 -10.43
C LEU A 101 -8.99 -4.41 -10.37
N TYR A 102 -8.17 -4.88 -9.42
CA TYR A 102 -6.80 -4.42 -9.23
C TYR A 102 -5.81 -5.57 -9.33
N GLU A 103 -4.61 -5.24 -9.76
CA GLU A 103 -3.43 -6.07 -9.58
C GLU A 103 -2.45 -5.33 -8.66
N ILE A 104 -1.90 -6.01 -7.66
CA ILE A 104 -0.95 -5.43 -6.71
C ILE A 104 0.44 -5.41 -7.34
N PRO A 105 1.05 -4.23 -7.58
CA PRO A 105 2.33 -4.12 -8.24
C PRO A 105 3.52 -4.20 -7.29
N THR A 106 3.34 -3.91 -5.99
CA THR A 106 4.43 -3.74 -5.02
C THR A 106 4.18 -4.50 -3.72
N GLY A 107 5.25 -4.79 -2.99
CA GLY A 107 5.21 -5.49 -1.71
C GLY A 107 4.87 -4.63 -0.49
N SER A 108 4.36 -3.42 -0.65
CA SER A 108 4.11 -2.49 0.47
C SER A 108 3.09 -2.99 1.50
N MET A 109 2.21 -3.92 1.11
CA MET A 109 1.19 -4.53 1.96
C MET A 109 1.48 -5.98 2.31
N ARG A 110 2.72 -6.45 2.11
CA ARG A 110 3.12 -7.78 2.57
C ARG A 110 3.03 -7.88 4.10
N PRO A 111 2.54 -8.95 4.62
CA PRO A 111 2.14 -10.24 4.01
C PRO A 111 0.71 -10.29 3.47
N THR A 112 -0.11 -9.32 3.83
CA THR A 112 -1.55 -9.31 3.55
C THR A 112 -1.83 -9.33 2.05
N LEU A 113 -1.22 -8.41 1.31
CA LEU A 113 -1.29 -8.36 -0.15
C LEU A 113 0.13 -8.44 -0.71
N LYS A 114 0.33 -9.33 -1.69
CA LYS A 114 1.63 -9.55 -2.34
C LYS A 114 1.58 -9.11 -3.79
N GLU A 115 2.74 -8.88 -4.37
CA GLU A 115 2.87 -8.59 -5.81
C GLU A 115 2.19 -9.69 -6.63
N GLN A 116 1.49 -9.30 -7.71
CA GLN A 116 0.69 -10.14 -8.60
C GLN A 116 -0.64 -10.65 -8.02
N ASP A 117 -0.99 -10.33 -6.76
CA ASP A 117 -2.35 -10.58 -6.28
C ASP A 117 -3.35 -9.76 -7.11
N ARG A 118 -4.40 -10.41 -7.60
CA ARG A 118 -5.52 -9.77 -8.28
C ARG A 118 -6.75 -9.81 -7.39
N LEU A 119 -7.34 -8.66 -7.18
CA LEU A 119 -8.39 -8.49 -6.20
C LEU A 119 -9.55 -7.64 -6.71
N VAL A 120 -10.69 -7.87 -6.11
CA VAL A 120 -11.90 -7.07 -6.27
C VAL A 120 -11.89 -6.00 -5.19
N VAL A 121 -11.99 -4.74 -5.59
CA VAL A 121 -12.14 -3.59 -4.69
C VAL A 121 -13.56 -3.08 -4.77
N SER A 122 -14.28 -3.10 -3.65
CA SER A 122 -15.59 -2.47 -3.55
C SER A 122 -15.44 -0.95 -3.37
N LYS A 123 -16.15 -0.20 -4.19
CA LYS A 123 -16.17 1.27 -4.16
C LYS A 123 -17.27 1.85 -3.28
N ALA A 124 -18.22 1.02 -2.86
CA ALA A 124 -19.38 1.41 -2.05
C ALA A 124 -19.25 0.93 -0.59
N VAL A 125 -18.03 0.83 -0.03
CA VAL A 125 -17.82 0.35 1.34
C VAL A 125 -18.17 1.42 2.36
N PHE A 126 -17.66 2.63 2.20
CA PHE A 126 -17.85 3.73 3.15
C PHE A 126 -18.64 4.90 2.58
N GLY A 127 -18.99 4.86 1.31
CA GLY A 127 -19.69 5.96 0.66
C GLY A 127 -19.98 5.68 -0.81
N ILE A 128 -20.49 6.68 -1.50
CA ILE A 128 -20.75 6.68 -2.94
C ILE A 128 -19.85 7.76 -3.55
N ASN A 129 -18.85 7.34 -4.31
CA ASN A 129 -17.87 8.25 -4.90
C ASN A 129 -18.46 9.13 -6.00
N ILE A 130 -17.97 10.36 -6.15
CA ILE A 130 -18.24 11.20 -7.31
C ILE A 130 -17.43 10.67 -8.51
N PRO A 131 -18.06 10.34 -9.65
CA PRO A 131 -17.34 9.87 -10.82
C PRO A 131 -16.31 10.89 -11.30
N LEU A 132 -15.09 10.44 -11.61
CA LEU A 132 -13.97 11.21 -12.16
C LEU A 132 -13.46 12.39 -11.29
N LYS A 133 -13.97 12.58 -10.07
CA LYS A 133 -13.57 13.67 -9.17
C LYS A 133 -13.22 13.11 -7.79
N ARG A 134 -12.53 13.93 -6.97
CA ARG A 134 -12.37 13.67 -5.53
C ARG A 134 -13.70 13.88 -4.81
N GLY A 135 -13.84 13.24 -3.64
CA GLY A 135 -15.02 13.39 -2.78
C GLY A 135 -16.10 12.34 -3.05
N HIS A 136 -17.19 12.49 -2.32
CA HIS A 136 -18.28 11.53 -2.24
C HIS A 136 -19.62 12.26 -2.41
N ILE A 137 -20.60 11.58 -3.03
CA ILE A 137 -22.02 11.99 -2.99
C ILE A 137 -22.57 11.71 -1.59
N TYR A 138 -22.16 10.60 -1.00
CA TYR A 138 -22.47 10.20 0.38
C TYR A 138 -21.23 9.55 0.99
N PHE A 139 -20.95 9.83 2.26
CA PHE A 139 -19.84 9.23 3.01
C PHE A 139 -20.22 9.06 4.49
N ASP A 140 -19.91 7.89 5.05
CA ASP A 140 -20.10 7.60 6.48
C ASP A 140 -18.77 7.22 7.14
N PRO A 141 -18.16 8.10 7.96
CA PRO A 141 -16.91 7.85 8.68
C PRO A 141 -16.96 6.62 9.61
N LYS A 142 -18.15 6.20 10.06
CA LYS A 142 -18.32 5.03 10.92
C LYS A 142 -18.02 3.73 10.19
N LEU A 143 -18.22 3.71 8.87
CA LEU A 143 -17.95 2.55 8.02
C LEU A 143 -16.45 2.39 7.70
N VAL A 144 -15.61 3.39 7.97
CA VAL A 144 -14.14 3.26 7.84
C VAL A 144 -13.62 2.53 9.07
N LEU A 145 -13.24 1.27 8.90
CA LEU A 145 -12.85 0.41 10.02
C LEU A 145 -11.35 0.50 10.30
N ARG A 146 -10.96 0.50 11.60
CA ARG A 146 -9.56 0.31 12.00
C ARG A 146 -9.07 -1.06 11.54
N ASN A 147 -7.81 -1.15 11.14
CA ASN A 147 -7.21 -2.35 10.57
C ASN A 147 -7.89 -2.90 9.31
N GLY A 148 -8.84 -2.15 8.73
CA GLY A 148 -9.32 -2.40 7.38
C GLY A 148 -8.33 -1.88 6.35
N SER A 149 -8.16 -2.60 5.24
CA SER A 149 -7.41 -2.08 4.10
C SER A 149 -8.27 -1.05 3.37
N VAL A 150 -7.68 0.10 3.03
CA VAL A 150 -8.38 1.16 2.31
C VAL A 150 -7.68 1.47 1.00
N VAL A 151 -8.49 1.73 -0.03
CA VAL A 151 -8.02 2.25 -1.32
C VAL A 151 -8.27 3.75 -1.34
N PHE A 152 -7.25 4.52 -1.69
CA PHE A 152 -7.34 5.97 -1.80
C PHE A 152 -6.57 6.51 -2.99
N THR A 153 -6.92 7.71 -3.44
CA THR A 153 -6.19 8.42 -4.51
C THR A 153 -5.16 9.38 -3.93
N GLY A 154 -3.99 9.49 -4.56
CA GLY A 154 -2.97 10.48 -4.19
C GLY A 154 -3.25 11.91 -4.65
N ALA A 155 -4.43 12.17 -5.20
CA ALA A 155 -4.77 13.49 -5.75
C ALA A 155 -4.75 14.59 -4.67
N GLY A 156 -3.97 15.64 -4.91
CA GLY A 156 -3.82 16.77 -3.97
C GLY A 156 -2.99 16.45 -2.72
N MET A 157 -2.29 15.32 -2.70
CA MET A 157 -1.35 14.94 -1.64
C MET A 157 0.10 15.14 -2.14
N ASP A 158 1.02 15.43 -1.20
CA ASP A 158 2.45 15.54 -1.48
C ASP A 158 3.08 14.13 -1.56
N ILE A 159 2.78 13.43 -2.65
CA ILE A 159 3.30 12.09 -2.93
C ILE A 159 4.14 12.17 -4.20
N HIS A 160 5.41 11.74 -4.09
CA HIS A 160 6.29 11.64 -5.25
C HIS A 160 5.72 10.64 -6.27
N ASP A 161 5.82 10.97 -7.56
CA ASP A 161 5.39 10.11 -8.68
C ASP A 161 3.93 9.63 -8.59
N VAL A 162 3.03 10.55 -8.21
CA VAL A 162 1.58 10.26 -8.07
C VAL A 162 0.85 10.25 -9.41
N ASP A 163 1.41 10.87 -10.43
CA ASP A 163 0.79 10.97 -11.75
C ASP A 163 0.86 9.64 -12.52
N THR A 164 -0.20 9.36 -13.26
CA THR A 164 -0.29 8.16 -14.10
C THR A 164 -1.17 8.43 -15.33
N MET A 165 -1.00 7.60 -16.36
CA MET A 165 -1.84 7.63 -17.55
C MET A 165 -2.68 6.36 -17.60
N TYR A 166 -4.00 6.52 -17.53
CA TYR A 166 -4.94 5.42 -17.72
C TYR A 166 -5.13 5.14 -19.21
N PHE A 167 -4.99 3.89 -19.61
CA PHE A 167 -5.09 3.45 -21.01
C PHE A 167 -4.18 4.24 -21.97
N TYR A 168 -3.05 4.78 -21.48
CA TYR A 168 -2.11 5.64 -22.23
C TYR A 168 -2.73 6.92 -22.82
N LEU A 169 -3.97 7.24 -22.46
CA LEU A 169 -4.73 8.36 -23.04
C LEU A 169 -5.23 9.36 -22.00
N PHE A 170 -5.58 8.91 -20.82
CA PHE A 170 -6.25 9.75 -19.82
C PHE A 170 -5.32 10.01 -18.63
N PRO A 171 -4.96 11.30 -18.39
CA PRO A 171 -4.19 11.65 -17.21
C PRO A 171 -5.00 11.35 -15.94
N GLY A 172 -4.33 10.84 -14.93
CA GLY A 172 -4.95 10.51 -13.66
C GLY A 172 -3.93 10.43 -12.53
N LYS A 173 -4.39 10.03 -11.36
CA LYS A 173 -3.58 9.86 -10.18
C LYS A 173 -3.54 8.39 -9.77
N LYS A 174 -2.38 7.91 -9.33
CA LYS A 174 -2.23 6.57 -8.78
C LYS A 174 -3.18 6.36 -7.59
N GLN A 175 -3.66 5.16 -7.47
CA GLN A 175 -4.41 4.70 -6.30
C GLN A 175 -3.51 3.79 -5.46
N PHE A 176 -3.63 3.93 -4.16
CA PHE A 176 -2.83 3.22 -3.18
C PHE A 176 -3.74 2.33 -2.33
N VAL A 177 -3.20 1.21 -1.87
CA VAL A 177 -3.83 0.35 -0.87
C VAL A 177 -2.95 0.36 0.36
N LYS A 178 -3.51 0.72 1.52
CA LYS A 178 -2.85 0.72 2.83
C LYS A 178 -3.82 0.25 3.91
N ARG A 179 -3.29 -0.08 5.09
CA ARG A 179 -4.08 -0.40 6.28
C ARG A 179 -4.47 0.88 6.99
N MET A 180 -5.74 1.03 7.29
CA MET A 180 -6.25 2.17 8.04
C MET A 180 -5.97 1.97 9.54
N ILE A 181 -5.20 2.86 10.12
CA ILE A 181 -4.79 2.83 11.54
C ILE A 181 -5.52 3.90 12.34
N GLY A 182 -5.26 5.17 12.03
CA GLY A 182 -5.77 6.30 12.80
C GLY A 182 -6.98 6.98 12.17
N LYS A 183 -7.99 7.23 12.98
CA LYS A 183 -9.20 7.98 12.62
C LYS A 183 -9.08 9.44 13.08
N PRO A 184 -9.89 10.35 12.51
CA PRO A 184 -9.90 11.76 12.94
C PRO A 184 -10.08 11.94 14.46
N GLY A 185 -9.12 12.62 15.08
CA GLY A 185 -9.12 12.92 16.52
C GLY A 185 -8.43 11.87 17.40
N ASP A 186 -7.90 10.78 16.83
CA ASP A 186 -7.08 9.83 17.57
C ASP A 186 -5.72 10.45 17.92
N ILE A 187 -5.10 9.96 18.98
CA ILE A 187 -3.70 10.20 19.31
C ILE A 187 -3.00 8.85 19.43
N LEU A 188 -1.93 8.65 18.65
CA LEU A 188 -1.26 7.36 18.49
C LEU A 188 0.19 7.44 18.95
N TYR A 189 0.71 6.34 19.50
CA TYR A 189 2.08 6.22 19.97
C TYR A 189 2.62 4.83 19.68
N PHE A 190 3.87 4.71 19.22
CA PHE A 190 4.50 3.43 18.88
C PHE A 190 5.34 2.93 20.04
N TYR A 191 5.20 1.65 20.36
CA TYR A 191 6.05 0.95 21.32
C TYR A 191 6.04 -0.56 21.04
N GLY A 192 7.18 -1.18 21.09
CA GLY A 192 7.33 -2.63 21.03
C GLY A 192 6.80 -3.26 19.74
N GLY A 193 6.89 -2.56 18.60
CA GLY A 193 6.32 -3.02 17.33
C GLY A 193 4.79 -2.92 17.27
N LYS A 194 4.14 -2.30 18.27
CA LYS A 194 2.69 -2.10 18.39
C LYS A 194 2.33 -0.62 18.36
N ILE A 195 1.05 -0.33 18.22
CA ILE A 195 0.52 1.02 18.31
C ILE A 195 -0.42 1.11 19.52
N TYR A 196 -0.13 2.05 20.40
CA TYR A 196 -0.99 2.46 21.50
C TYR A 196 -1.77 3.69 21.11
N GLY A 197 -2.98 3.87 21.61
CA GLY A 197 -3.76 5.02 21.21
C GLY A 197 -4.98 5.30 22.05
N ILE A 198 -5.38 6.56 22.03
CA ILE A 198 -6.65 7.03 22.56
C ILE A 198 -7.49 7.65 21.44
N ASP A 199 -8.81 7.47 21.51
CA ASP A 199 -9.74 8.11 20.58
C ASP A 199 -10.00 9.58 20.93
N LYS A 200 -10.78 10.27 20.10
CA LYS A 200 -11.18 11.67 20.33
C LYS A 200 -11.91 11.94 21.67
N ASN A 201 -12.41 10.90 22.32
CA ASN A 201 -13.09 11.00 23.63
C ASN A 201 -12.16 10.61 24.79
N GLY A 202 -10.90 10.23 24.51
CA GLY A 202 -9.93 9.78 25.50
C GLY A 202 -10.03 8.30 25.84
N ASN A 203 -10.85 7.50 25.13
CA ASN A 203 -10.95 6.07 25.38
C ASN A 203 -9.72 5.34 24.80
N ASP A 204 -9.24 4.34 25.52
CA ASP A 204 -8.18 3.45 25.02
C ASP A 204 -8.66 2.61 23.82
N ILE A 205 -7.92 2.70 22.73
CA ILE A 205 -8.18 1.95 21.48
C ILE A 205 -7.04 0.97 21.14
N THR A 206 -6.11 0.74 22.05
CA THR A 206 -4.90 -0.06 21.83
C THR A 206 -5.22 -1.48 21.38
N SER A 207 -6.19 -2.14 22.01
CA SER A 207 -6.63 -3.49 21.61
C SER A 207 -7.22 -3.52 20.20
N ALA A 208 -7.98 -2.47 19.84
CA ALA A 208 -8.54 -2.34 18.49
C ALA A 208 -7.48 -2.05 17.42
N LEU A 209 -6.33 -1.47 17.81
CA LEU A 209 -5.20 -1.22 16.91
C LEU A 209 -4.32 -2.46 16.69
N ASN A 210 -4.27 -3.40 17.66
CA ASN A 210 -3.40 -4.56 17.64
C ASN A 210 -4.19 -5.88 17.76
N PRO A 211 -5.09 -6.22 16.83
CA PRO A 211 -5.83 -7.48 16.88
C PRO A 211 -4.90 -8.68 16.63
N ASP A 212 -5.21 -9.83 17.21
CA ASP A 212 -4.37 -11.04 17.17
C ASP A 212 -3.99 -11.48 15.75
N TYR A 213 -4.89 -11.33 14.79
CA TYR A 213 -4.62 -11.70 13.40
C TYR A 213 -3.55 -10.83 12.71
N LEU A 214 -3.16 -9.70 13.31
CA LEU A 214 -2.08 -8.81 12.87
C LEU A 214 -0.83 -8.89 13.76
N SER A 215 -0.78 -9.80 14.73
CA SER A 215 0.30 -9.91 15.72
C SER A 215 1.71 -10.06 15.12
N LYS A 216 1.80 -10.50 13.87
CA LYS A 216 3.07 -10.66 13.14
C LYS A 216 3.44 -9.45 12.28
N ILE A 217 2.67 -8.38 12.30
CA ILE A 217 2.95 -7.15 11.56
C ILE A 217 3.55 -6.15 12.53
N ASP A 218 4.79 -5.75 12.26
CA ASP A 218 5.46 -4.71 13.03
C ASP A 218 5.01 -3.32 12.62
N HIS A 219 4.78 -2.50 13.61
CA HIS A 219 4.53 -1.08 13.43
C HIS A 219 5.73 -0.28 13.94
N VAL A 220 6.38 0.46 13.06
CA VAL A 220 7.48 1.37 13.39
C VAL A 220 7.08 2.81 13.07
N PRO A 221 7.53 3.81 13.88
CA PRO A 221 7.04 5.19 13.74
C PRO A 221 7.55 5.90 12.48
N TYR A 222 8.65 5.44 11.89
CA TYR A 222 9.31 6.11 10.75
C TYR A 222 10.09 5.11 9.89
N ILE A 223 10.31 5.46 8.61
CA ILE A 223 11.17 4.69 7.69
C ILE A 223 12.62 5.15 7.81
N HIS A 224 12.85 6.46 7.95
CA HIS A 224 14.16 7.07 8.14
C HIS A 224 14.32 7.58 9.57
N LEU A 225 15.30 7.05 10.29
CA LEU A 225 15.51 7.28 11.70
C LEU A 225 15.64 8.78 12.07
N ASN A 226 16.33 9.57 11.27
CA ASN A 226 16.62 10.98 11.53
C ASN A 226 15.68 11.97 10.81
N GLY A 227 14.53 11.50 10.33
CA GLY A 227 13.56 12.34 9.63
C GLY A 227 14.04 12.89 8.29
N LYS A 228 13.19 13.70 7.65
CA LYS A 228 13.48 14.38 6.39
C LYS A 228 13.91 15.83 6.66
N LYS A 229 15.15 16.15 6.33
CA LYS A 229 15.67 17.52 6.43
C LYS A 229 15.25 18.34 5.20
N VAL A 230 14.61 19.48 5.42
CA VAL A 230 14.22 20.42 4.38
C VAL A 230 15.00 21.72 4.59
N LEU A 231 15.84 22.08 3.63
CA LEU A 231 16.59 23.33 3.64
C LEU A 231 15.72 24.46 3.09
N PRO A 232 15.91 25.73 3.54
CA PRO A 232 15.23 26.87 2.98
C PRO A 232 15.65 27.09 1.51
N GLU A 233 14.70 27.42 0.65
CA GLU A 233 14.91 27.61 -0.79
C GLU A 233 15.86 28.78 -1.12
N LYS A 234 15.94 29.78 -0.24
CA LYS A 234 16.84 30.95 -0.40
C LYS A 234 17.56 31.23 0.93
N SER A 235 18.88 31.29 0.87
CA SER A 235 19.68 31.91 1.91
C SER A 235 19.50 33.43 1.78
N LEU A 236 18.59 34.00 2.56
CA LEU A 236 18.37 35.44 2.59
C LEU A 236 19.54 36.10 3.34
N ASN A 237 20.28 36.95 2.63
CA ASN A 237 21.16 37.98 3.10
C ASN A 237 21.59 37.92 4.58
N GLY A 238 22.69 37.18 4.86
CA GLY A 238 23.31 37.18 6.18
C GLY A 238 22.61 36.39 7.29
N ILE A 239 21.54 35.67 6.97
CA ILE A 239 20.84 34.79 7.92
C ILE A 239 21.55 33.44 7.95
N TYR A 240 21.82 32.94 9.15
CA TYR A 240 22.45 31.65 9.36
C TYR A 240 21.64 30.50 8.76
N PRO A 241 22.30 29.47 8.19
CA PRO A 241 21.61 28.34 7.60
C PRO A 241 20.67 27.68 8.60
N SER A 242 19.44 27.45 8.17
CA SER A 242 18.44 26.74 8.96
C SER A 242 17.94 25.53 8.19
N ALA A 243 17.39 24.56 8.90
CA ALA A 243 16.74 23.39 8.33
C ALA A 243 15.47 23.08 9.10
N THR A 244 14.42 22.71 8.39
CA THR A 244 13.20 22.17 9.01
C THR A 244 13.26 20.66 8.99
N LEU A 245 13.14 20.04 10.15
CA LEU A 245 13.07 18.60 10.30
C LEU A 245 11.60 18.17 10.16
N LYS A 246 11.33 17.28 9.23
CA LYS A 246 9.97 16.76 8.98
C LYS A 246 9.91 15.27 9.28
N GLN A 247 8.81 14.88 9.92
CA GLN A 247 8.34 13.49 10.02
C GLN A 247 6.88 13.45 9.56
N MET A 248 6.47 12.40 8.86
CA MET A 248 5.11 12.29 8.30
C MET A 248 4.69 13.52 7.48
N ASN A 249 5.63 14.08 6.73
CA ASN A 249 5.47 15.34 5.99
C ASN A 249 5.04 16.54 6.86
N GLN A 250 5.18 16.43 8.19
CA GLN A 250 4.91 17.51 9.15
C GLN A 250 6.22 18.09 9.68
N ALA A 251 6.29 19.40 9.82
CA ALA A 251 7.41 20.07 10.47
C ALA A 251 7.37 19.77 11.97
N VAL A 252 8.42 19.12 12.50
CA VAL A 252 8.53 18.76 13.93
C VAL A 252 9.54 19.61 14.67
N ALA A 253 10.60 20.05 14.01
CA ALA A 253 11.61 20.92 14.61
C ALA A 253 12.23 21.85 13.58
N LYS A 254 12.68 23.02 14.04
CA LYS A 254 13.52 23.96 13.31
C LYS A 254 14.92 23.92 13.89
N LEU A 255 15.91 23.67 13.07
CA LEU A 255 17.32 23.69 13.42
C LEU A 255 17.97 24.92 12.80
N THR A 256 18.78 25.66 13.57
CA THR A 256 19.48 26.86 13.11
C THR A 256 20.95 26.77 13.47
N LEU A 257 21.83 27.12 12.55
CA LEU A 257 23.24 27.23 12.80
C LEU A 257 23.55 28.64 13.32
N SER A 258 24.10 28.72 14.55
CA SER A 258 24.53 30.00 15.14
C SER A 258 25.85 30.53 14.55
N PRO A 259 26.21 31.80 14.77
CA PRO A 259 27.51 32.35 14.36
C PRO A 259 28.71 31.59 14.89
N THR A 260 28.55 30.95 16.04
CA THR A 260 29.58 30.15 16.70
C THR A 260 29.61 28.69 16.25
N ASN A 261 28.95 28.36 15.13
CA ASN A 261 28.80 26.99 14.61
C ASN A 261 28.13 26.02 15.62
N LYS A 262 27.25 26.52 16.49
CA LYS A 262 26.40 25.69 17.33
C LYS A 262 25.05 25.48 16.64
N VAL A 263 24.57 24.26 16.68
CA VAL A 263 23.19 23.97 16.23
C VAL A 263 22.23 24.31 17.37
N LEU A 264 21.30 25.20 17.07
CA LEU A 264 20.17 25.53 17.95
C LEU A 264 18.93 24.87 17.36
N GLY A 265 18.12 24.27 18.19
CA GLY A 265 16.92 23.60 17.74
C GLY A 265 15.70 24.00 18.56
N GLU A 266 14.54 24.01 17.94
CA GLU A 266 13.26 24.34 18.52
C GLU A 266 12.19 23.37 18.02
N LEU A 267 11.38 22.79 18.93
CA LEU A 267 10.20 22.01 18.54
C LEU A 267 9.11 22.93 18.02
N LEU A 268 8.45 22.53 16.96
CA LEU A 268 7.37 23.27 16.31
C LEU A 268 6.00 22.73 16.74
N PRO A 269 4.96 23.59 16.86
CA PRO A 269 3.60 23.11 17.12
C PRO A 269 3.15 22.01 16.14
N PRO A 270 2.34 21.02 16.56
CA PRO A 270 1.58 20.98 17.82
C PRO A 270 2.37 20.47 19.04
N PHE A 271 3.64 20.11 18.87
CA PHE A 271 4.46 19.57 19.95
C PHE A 271 4.76 20.64 21.00
N LYS A 272 4.65 20.25 22.25
CA LYS A 272 4.99 21.09 23.40
C LYS A 272 5.93 20.30 24.30
N GLY A 273 7.04 20.87 24.69
CA GLY A 273 7.99 20.24 25.59
C GLY A 273 9.42 20.70 25.34
N ALA A 274 10.35 20.13 26.08
CA ALA A 274 11.76 20.42 25.88
C ALA A 274 12.21 19.89 24.51
N LEU A 275 13.12 20.61 23.90
CA LEU A 275 13.75 20.22 22.66
C LEU A 275 14.36 18.80 22.74
N ASP A 276 14.84 18.47 23.93
CA ASP A 276 15.43 17.17 24.26
C ASP A 276 14.45 15.99 24.15
N ASP A 277 13.14 16.24 24.18
CA ASP A 277 12.13 15.20 24.06
C ASP A 277 11.92 14.71 22.61
N TYR A 278 12.62 15.31 21.62
CA TYR A 278 12.47 14.92 20.22
C TYR A 278 12.79 13.43 19.97
N TYR A 279 13.79 12.89 20.68
CA TYR A 279 14.16 11.47 20.51
C TYR A 279 13.07 10.48 20.89
N ASP A 280 12.07 10.94 21.68
CA ASP A 280 10.96 10.12 22.14
C ASP A 280 9.59 10.57 21.56
N LEU A 281 9.58 11.50 20.64
CA LEU A 281 8.35 11.82 19.90
C LEU A 281 7.86 10.59 19.16
N TRP A 282 6.56 10.31 19.31
CA TRP A 282 5.87 9.20 18.64
C TRP A 282 6.37 7.79 19.03
N GLY A 283 7.28 7.66 20.00
CA GLY A 283 7.91 6.41 20.39
C GLY A 283 9.22 6.11 19.67
N PHE A 284 9.99 7.11 19.24
CA PHE A 284 11.28 6.89 18.55
C PHE A 284 12.32 6.19 19.42
N ALA A 285 12.28 6.40 20.74
CA ALA A 285 13.28 5.87 21.68
C ALA A 285 13.33 4.33 21.70
N ASP A 286 12.21 3.69 21.46
CA ASP A 286 12.08 2.22 21.48
C ASP A 286 12.74 1.52 20.27
N TYR A 287 13.02 2.24 19.19
CA TYR A 287 13.43 1.66 17.92
C TYR A 287 14.86 2.02 17.52
N GLY A 288 15.55 1.03 16.92
CA GLY A 288 16.83 1.24 16.26
C GLY A 288 16.95 0.49 14.94
N VAL A 289 17.53 1.15 13.94
CA VAL A 289 17.85 0.48 12.66
C VAL A 289 19.05 -0.43 12.90
N SER A 290 18.95 -1.70 12.53
CA SER A 290 19.98 -2.69 12.82
C SER A 290 20.61 -3.28 11.56
N ARG A 291 21.90 -3.63 11.68
CA ARG A 291 22.66 -4.43 10.71
C ARG A 291 23.58 -5.41 11.43
N LEU A 292 23.99 -6.46 10.73
CA LEU A 292 24.89 -7.46 11.25
C LEU A 292 26.31 -7.22 10.72
N LEU A 293 27.30 -7.30 11.62
CA LEU A 293 28.72 -7.05 11.34
C LEU A 293 29.58 -8.22 11.83
N THR A 294 30.61 -8.55 11.11
CA THR A 294 31.71 -9.38 11.58
C THR A 294 32.59 -8.60 12.58
N LYS A 295 33.44 -9.28 13.32
CA LYS A 295 34.38 -8.63 14.26
C LYS A 295 35.29 -7.60 13.60
N SER A 296 35.77 -7.87 12.40
CA SER A 296 36.60 -6.94 11.64
C SER A 296 35.81 -5.71 11.17
N GLU A 297 34.57 -5.90 10.80
CA GLU A 297 33.69 -4.80 10.40
C GLU A 297 33.29 -3.91 11.58
N VAL A 298 33.04 -4.48 12.77
CA VAL A 298 32.84 -3.68 13.99
C VAL A 298 34.06 -2.75 14.23
N GLN A 299 35.28 -3.28 14.16
CA GLN A 299 36.48 -2.51 14.35
C GLN A 299 36.64 -1.40 13.29
N GLN A 300 36.24 -1.67 12.07
CA GLN A 300 36.39 -0.74 10.95
C GLN A 300 35.27 0.34 10.90
N TYR A 301 34.03 0.00 11.26
CA TYR A 301 32.88 0.85 10.99
C TYR A 301 32.24 1.45 12.24
N THR A 302 32.53 0.92 13.42
CA THR A 302 31.97 1.44 14.68
C THR A 302 33.08 2.13 15.51
N ASN A 303 32.62 2.95 16.47
CA ASN A 303 33.54 3.55 17.47
C ASN A 303 33.56 2.76 18.78
N VAL A 304 33.02 1.53 18.79
CA VAL A 304 32.95 0.67 19.98
C VAL A 304 34.26 -0.11 20.12
N PRO A 305 35.00 0.03 21.21
CA PRO A 305 36.23 -0.73 21.43
C PRO A 305 35.94 -2.22 21.52
N LEU A 306 36.67 -3.04 20.76
CA LEU A 306 36.52 -4.50 20.79
C LEU A 306 36.77 -5.11 22.17
N SER A 307 37.60 -4.46 23.01
CA SER A 307 37.87 -4.88 24.39
C SER A 307 36.63 -4.85 25.30
N GLN A 308 35.60 -4.12 24.89
CA GLN A 308 34.33 -4.02 25.61
C GLN A 308 33.28 -5.04 25.12
N LEU A 309 33.56 -5.79 24.06
CA LEU A 309 32.64 -6.74 23.46
C LEU A 309 33.09 -8.18 23.72
N ASP A 310 32.14 -9.02 24.06
CA ASP A 310 32.34 -10.47 24.11
C ASP A 310 32.66 -11.02 22.72
N SER A 311 33.39 -12.12 22.66
CA SER A 311 33.64 -12.81 21.41
C SER A 311 32.35 -13.46 20.90
N ALA A 312 31.97 -13.13 19.69
CA ALA A 312 30.76 -13.65 19.05
C ALA A 312 31.03 -13.88 17.55
N PRO A 313 30.31 -14.81 16.91
CA PRO A 313 30.43 -15.05 15.46
C PRO A 313 29.99 -13.82 14.65
N ILE A 314 28.97 -13.10 15.10
CA ILE A 314 28.39 -11.91 14.46
C ILE A 314 27.98 -10.92 15.55
N TYR A 315 27.97 -9.65 15.21
CA TYR A 315 27.55 -8.53 16.05
C TYR A 315 26.40 -7.79 15.38
N MET A 316 25.40 -7.39 16.17
CA MET A 316 24.32 -6.50 15.71
C MET A 316 24.67 -5.07 16.08
N GLU A 317 24.89 -4.21 15.11
CA GLU A 317 24.94 -2.77 15.31
C GLU A 317 23.52 -2.21 15.23
N VAL A 318 23.16 -1.35 16.19
CA VAL A 318 21.84 -0.71 16.28
C VAL A 318 22.02 0.80 16.28
N PHE A 319 21.44 1.48 15.30
CA PHE A 319 21.38 2.95 15.22
C PHE A 319 20.08 3.42 15.85
N HIS A 320 20.16 4.24 16.89
CA HIS A 320 19.03 4.66 17.71
C HIS A 320 19.07 6.13 18.10
N HIS A 321 18.03 6.62 18.73
CA HIS A 321 17.86 7.97 19.25
C HIS A 321 18.14 9.09 18.23
N PRO A 322 17.24 9.33 17.26
CA PRO A 322 17.30 10.50 16.38
C PRO A 322 16.94 11.73 17.21
N THR A 323 17.93 12.45 17.70
CA THR A 323 17.75 13.54 18.66
C THR A 323 18.56 14.77 18.28
N ILE A 324 18.04 15.93 18.64
CA ILE A 324 18.78 17.19 18.63
C ILE A 324 19.81 17.31 19.75
N LYS A 325 19.83 16.39 20.72
CA LYS A 325 20.96 16.22 21.65
C LYS A 325 22.25 15.81 20.95
N HIS A 326 22.14 15.25 19.73
CA HIS A 326 23.28 14.89 18.88
C HIS A 326 23.32 15.73 17.60
N PRO A 327 23.37 17.08 17.71
CA PRO A 327 23.42 17.93 16.54
C PRO A 327 24.71 17.69 15.77
N LYS A 328 24.61 17.68 14.46
CA LYS A 328 25.77 17.68 13.56
C LYS A 328 25.67 18.78 12.52
N ILE A 329 26.83 19.12 11.98
CA ILE A 329 26.91 20.03 10.85
C ILE A 329 27.29 19.19 9.65
N GLU A 330 26.52 19.30 8.60
CA GLU A 330 26.74 18.61 7.32
C GLU A 330 26.98 19.62 6.22
N LYS A 331 27.51 19.16 5.09
CA LYS A 331 27.57 19.96 3.87
C LYS A 331 26.43 19.57 2.95
N ASP A 332 25.71 20.57 2.44
CA ASP A 332 24.71 20.33 1.39
C ASP A 332 25.40 20.06 0.02
N PRO A 333 24.64 19.69 -1.02
CA PRO A 333 25.23 19.47 -2.35
C PRO A 333 25.96 20.68 -2.95
N MET A 334 25.72 21.89 -2.43
CA MET A 334 26.43 23.14 -2.82
C MET A 334 27.62 23.44 -1.92
N GLY A 335 27.98 22.53 -0.98
CA GLY A 335 29.10 22.72 -0.06
C GLY A 335 28.83 23.64 1.15
N ARG A 336 27.57 24.11 1.35
CA ARG A 336 27.22 25.00 2.46
C ARG A 336 27.03 24.17 3.74
N LEU A 337 27.49 24.72 4.87
CA LEU A 337 27.27 24.12 6.19
C LEU A 337 25.80 24.24 6.58
N VAL A 338 25.19 23.12 6.94
CA VAL A 338 23.80 23.06 7.34
C VAL A 338 23.62 22.23 8.61
N PRO A 339 22.71 22.60 9.51
CA PRO A 339 22.46 21.84 10.71
C PRO A 339 21.71 20.53 10.42
N SER A 340 22.04 19.48 11.15
CA SER A 340 21.38 18.17 11.08
C SER A 340 21.30 17.55 12.47
N VAL A 341 20.52 16.47 12.59
CA VAL A 341 20.48 15.66 13.81
C VAL A 341 21.36 14.43 13.65
N GLY A 342 21.91 13.96 14.75
CA GLY A 342 22.69 12.74 14.81
C GLY A 342 21.88 11.56 15.35
N THR A 343 22.47 10.39 15.20
CA THR A 343 22.05 9.16 15.87
C THR A 343 23.21 8.60 16.65
N THR A 344 22.96 7.84 17.71
CA THR A 344 23.95 6.98 18.36
C THR A 344 23.90 5.58 17.79
N SER A 345 25.00 4.83 17.90
CA SER A 345 25.00 3.41 17.60
C SER A 345 25.54 2.62 18.78
N SER A 346 24.99 1.44 18.96
CA SER A 346 25.39 0.45 19.96
C SER A 346 25.63 -0.89 19.27
N VAL A 347 26.40 -1.78 19.91
CA VAL A 347 26.78 -3.06 19.32
C VAL A 347 26.48 -4.18 20.31
N ILE A 348 25.68 -5.16 19.87
CA ILE A 348 25.26 -6.32 20.65
C ILE A 348 25.94 -7.57 20.06
N PRO A 349 26.71 -8.36 20.84
CA PRO A 349 27.25 -9.62 20.37
C PRO A 349 26.15 -10.66 20.23
N LEU A 350 26.11 -11.40 19.12
CA LEU A 350 25.11 -12.45 18.86
C LEU A 350 25.74 -13.83 18.98
N THR A 351 25.16 -14.69 19.81
CA THR A 351 25.52 -16.10 19.93
C THR A 351 24.98 -16.91 18.73
N GLU A 352 25.40 -18.15 18.58
CA GLU A 352 24.84 -19.05 17.57
C GLU A 352 23.33 -19.26 17.72
N ASP A 353 22.84 -19.29 18.97
CA ASP A 353 21.40 -19.48 19.23
C ASP A 353 20.59 -18.25 18.83
N HIS A 354 21.14 -17.04 19.03
CA HIS A 354 20.54 -15.82 18.49
C HIS A 354 20.51 -15.84 16.96
N LEU A 355 21.56 -16.33 16.30
CA LEU A 355 21.58 -16.45 14.84
C LEU A 355 20.59 -17.50 14.33
N LYS A 356 20.39 -18.63 15.04
CA LYS A 356 19.34 -19.60 14.72
C LYS A 356 17.95 -18.96 14.83
N THR A 357 17.71 -18.21 15.91
CA THR A 357 16.46 -17.47 16.11
C THR A 357 16.20 -16.48 14.96
N LEU A 358 17.23 -15.75 14.51
CA LEU A 358 17.10 -14.86 13.35
C LEU A 358 16.76 -15.63 12.08
N MET A 359 17.37 -16.81 11.85
CA MET A 359 17.10 -17.63 10.66
C MET A 359 15.69 -18.23 10.70
N GLU A 360 15.23 -18.70 11.87
CA GLU A 360 13.89 -19.24 12.06
C GLU A 360 12.77 -18.21 11.88
N ASN A 361 13.10 -16.94 12.01
CA ASN A 361 12.16 -15.83 11.86
C ASN A 361 12.47 -14.97 10.63
N LEU A 362 13.33 -15.45 9.74
CA LEU A 362 13.78 -14.68 8.59
C LEU A 362 12.60 -14.27 7.71
N TYR A 363 12.53 -12.99 7.43
CA TYR A 363 11.59 -12.38 6.52
C TYR A 363 12.33 -11.53 5.49
N THR A 364 12.07 -11.73 4.19
CA THR A 364 12.70 -10.96 3.12
C THR A 364 11.67 -10.43 2.14
N ALA A 365 12.03 -9.41 1.39
CA ALA A 365 11.34 -9.08 0.15
C ALA A 365 11.46 -10.25 -0.85
N ARG A 366 10.66 -10.25 -1.90
CA ARG A 366 10.83 -11.15 -3.04
C ARG A 366 12.11 -10.81 -3.79
N PHE A 367 12.93 -11.80 -4.10
CA PHE A 367 14.19 -11.65 -4.82
C PHE A 367 14.38 -12.72 -5.88
N ILE A 368 15.22 -12.43 -6.85
CA ILE A 368 15.55 -13.35 -7.96
C ILE A 368 17.00 -13.78 -7.77
N VAL A 369 17.24 -15.09 -7.89
CA VAL A 369 18.58 -15.66 -8.02
C VAL A 369 18.81 -16.03 -9.47
N LYS A 370 19.90 -15.52 -10.05
CA LYS A 370 20.34 -15.84 -11.41
C LYS A 370 21.87 -15.93 -11.44
N ASP A 371 22.37 -17.06 -11.91
CA ASP A 371 23.80 -17.35 -12.05
C ASP A 371 24.59 -17.13 -10.75
N GLY A 372 24.03 -17.60 -9.63
CA GLY A 372 24.60 -17.48 -8.28
C GLY A 372 24.56 -16.08 -7.67
N LYS A 373 23.93 -15.11 -8.31
CA LYS A 373 23.72 -13.76 -7.79
C LYS A 373 22.24 -13.47 -7.53
N ALA A 374 21.98 -12.69 -6.46
CA ALA A 374 20.63 -12.30 -6.10
C ALA A 374 20.38 -10.82 -6.34
N TYR A 375 19.13 -10.47 -6.71
CA TYR A 375 18.70 -9.09 -6.89
C TYR A 375 17.20 -8.94 -6.60
N ARG A 376 16.77 -7.70 -6.34
CA ARG A 376 15.37 -7.38 -6.01
C ARG A 376 14.42 -7.79 -7.13
N TYR A 377 13.26 -8.34 -6.77
CA TYR A 377 12.17 -8.57 -7.72
C TYR A 377 11.71 -7.24 -8.34
N GLY A 378 11.58 -7.23 -9.67
CA GLY A 378 11.33 -5.99 -10.42
C GLY A 378 12.56 -5.11 -10.65
N GLY A 379 13.73 -5.46 -10.09
CA GLY A 379 15.02 -4.82 -10.33
C GLY A 379 15.80 -5.46 -11.47
N LYS A 380 17.07 -5.05 -11.61
CA LYS A 380 18.02 -5.60 -12.59
C LYS A 380 19.25 -6.17 -11.90
N LEU A 381 19.75 -7.29 -12.43
CA LEU A 381 21.05 -7.81 -12.04
C LEU A 381 22.16 -6.81 -12.41
N ASN A 382 23.10 -6.55 -11.47
CA ASN A 382 24.23 -5.66 -11.67
C ASN A 382 25.48 -6.19 -10.96
N SER A 383 26.62 -5.48 -11.07
CA SER A 383 27.88 -5.87 -10.46
C SER A 383 27.83 -5.91 -8.92
N ALA A 384 27.01 -5.04 -8.31
CA ALA A 384 26.82 -4.97 -6.87
C ALA A 384 25.83 -5.99 -6.31
N SER A 385 25.19 -6.80 -7.17
CA SER A 385 24.26 -7.85 -6.72
C SER A 385 25.01 -8.90 -5.89
N PRO A 386 24.53 -9.22 -4.67
CA PRO A 386 25.21 -10.13 -3.77
C PRO A 386 25.25 -11.57 -4.32
N THR A 387 26.29 -12.31 -3.95
CA THR A 387 26.48 -13.70 -4.35
C THR A 387 25.75 -14.63 -3.38
N LEU A 388 24.91 -15.50 -3.92
CA LEU A 388 24.23 -16.62 -3.23
C LEU A 388 24.62 -17.94 -3.92
N SER A 389 25.85 -18.36 -3.71
CA SER A 389 26.40 -19.58 -4.32
C SER A 389 25.60 -20.82 -3.94
N GLY A 390 25.43 -21.75 -4.91
CA GLY A 390 24.77 -23.02 -4.72
C GLY A 390 23.22 -22.94 -4.69
N VAL A 391 22.64 -21.75 -4.82
CA VAL A 391 21.19 -21.58 -4.88
C VAL A 391 20.75 -21.67 -6.37
N PRO A 392 19.76 -22.53 -6.70
CA PRO A 392 19.24 -22.62 -8.06
C PRO A 392 18.66 -21.31 -8.59
N ASN A 393 18.67 -21.13 -9.91
CA ASN A 393 18.01 -19.99 -10.54
C ASN A 393 16.50 -20.04 -10.25
N GLY A 394 15.93 -18.90 -9.83
CA GLY A 394 14.52 -18.81 -9.48
C GLY A 394 14.15 -17.52 -8.79
N THR A 395 12.88 -17.37 -8.48
CA THR A 395 12.35 -16.27 -7.67
C THR A 395 11.98 -16.83 -6.30
N TYR A 396 12.45 -16.17 -5.25
CA TYR A 396 12.33 -16.64 -3.87
C TYR A 396 11.82 -15.55 -2.93
N GLU A 397 11.25 -15.98 -1.80
CA GLU A 397 10.92 -15.12 -0.66
C GLU A 397 10.95 -15.93 0.62
N PHE A 398 11.37 -15.29 1.73
CA PHE A 398 11.25 -15.85 3.07
C PHE A 398 10.12 -15.19 3.83
N TYR A 399 9.48 -15.97 4.67
CA TYR A 399 8.38 -15.52 5.47
C TYR A 399 8.34 -16.26 6.81
N TYR A 400 8.76 -15.60 7.90
CA TYR A 400 8.93 -16.20 9.22
C TYR A 400 9.69 -17.53 9.18
N GLY A 401 10.91 -17.48 8.62
CA GLY A 401 11.81 -18.61 8.50
C GLY A 401 11.45 -19.63 7.43
N GLU A 402 10.27 -19.54 6.83
CA GLU A 402 9.87 -20.42 5.73
C GLU A 402 10.21 -19.79 4.37
N GLY A 403 10.98 -20.53 3.58
CA GLY A 403 11.33 -20.14 2.22
C GLY A 403 10.29 -20.64 1.21
N TYR A 404 10.03 -19.82 0.21
CA TYR A 404 9.11 -20.13 -0.89
C TYR A 404 9.76 -19.83 -2.23
N GLN A 405 9.55 -20.72 -3.20
CA GLN A 405 9.78 -20.44 -4.60
C GLN A 405 8.52 -19.84 -5.20
N VAL A 406 8.68 -18.76 -5.95
CA VAL A 406 7.58 -18.04 -6.59
C VAL A 406 7.55 -18.38 -8.07
N HIS A 407 6.39 -18.83 -8.55
CA HIS A 407 6.13 -19.21 -9.93
C HIS A 407 5.33 -18.13 -10.67
N PHE A 408 5.01 -18.43 -11.92
CA PHE A 408 4.20 -17.56 -12.78
C PHE A 408 2.89 -17.15 -12.08
N GLY A 409 2.54 -15.86 -12.18
CA GLY A 409 1.33 -15.30 -11.59
C GLY A 409 1.35 -15.22 -10.06
N GLY A 410 2.52 -15.31 -9.40
CA GLY A 410 2.63 -15.16 -7.95
C GLY A 410 2.29 -16.42 -7.13
N MET A 411 2.04 -17.55 -7.79
CA MET A 411 1.87 -18.83 -7.10
C MET A 411 3.15 -19.21 -6.36
N THR A 412 3.03 -19.75 -5.16
CA THR A 412 4.19 -20.10 -4.32
C THR A 412 4.22 -21.60 -3.98
N THR A 413 5.40 -22.17 -3.96
CA THR A 413 5.67 -23.51 -3.44
C THR A 413 6.66 -23.42 -2.28
N LYS A 414 6.36 -24.04 -1.16
CA LYS A 414 7.27 -24.08 -0.01
C LYS A 414 8.53 -24.85 -0.39
N LEU A 415 9.71 -24.32 -0.03
CA LEU A 415 10.98 -24.97 -0.28
C LEU A 415 11.15 -26.19 0.64
N PRO A 416 11.74 -27.28 0.13
CA PRO A 416 12.11 -28.42 0.97
C PRO A 416 13.21 -28.02 1.95
N LYS A 417 13.28 -28.69 3.11
CA LYS A 417 14.20 -28.32 4.20
C LYS A 417 15.69 -28.46 3.85
N ASP A 418 16.02 -29.30 2.89
CA ASP A 418 17.37 -29.50 2.36
C ASP A 418 17.77 -28.49 1.28
N HIS A 419 16.87 -27.54 0.95
CA HIS A 419 17.16 -26.52 -0.05
C HIS A 419 18.34 -25.63 0.39
N PRO A 420 19.28 -25.29 -0.52
CA PRO A 420 20.49 -24.51 -0.18
C PRO A 420 20.25 -23.20 0.54
N LEU A 421 19.11 -22.54 0.36
CA LEU A 421 18.75 -21.33 1.09
C LEU A 421 18.60 -21.53 2.61
N TYR A 422 18.35 -22.76 3.07
CA TYR A 422 18.27 -23.07 4.51
C TYR A 422 19.62 -23.44 5.13
N HIS A 423 20.69 -23.48 4.34
CA HIS A 423 22.02 -23.78 4.89
C HIS A 423 22.41 -22.72 5.92
N PHE A 424 22.55 -23.15 7.17
CA PHE A 424 22.94 -22.28 8.28
C PHE A 424 24.43 -21.92 8.18
N SER A 425 24.72 -20.63 8.05
CA SER A 425 26.04 -20.06 8.33
C SER A 425 25.90 -18.60 8.77
N PRO A 426 26.79 -18.12 9.65
CA PRO A 426 26.78 -16.72 10.10
C PRO A 426 26.81 -15.73 8.93
N GLU A 427 27.61 -16.02 7.90
CA GLU A 427 27.78 -15.14 6.72
C GLU A 427 26.49 -15.09 5.89
N ARG A 428 25.78 -16.20 5.74
CA ARG A 428 24.51 -16.22 5.02
C ARG A 428 23.42 -15.44 5.76
N ILE A 429 23.38 -15.61 7.08
CA ILE A 429 22.42 -14.88 7.94
C ILE A 429 22.75 -13.38 7.88
N GLN A 430 24.02 -13.02 8.02
CA GLN A 430 24.48 -11.63 7.85
C GLN A 430 24.03 -11.05 6.51
N LEU A 431 24.26 -11.76 5.42
CA LEU A 431 23.88 -11.33 4.08
C LEU A 431 22.38 -11.10 3.96
N LEU A 432 21.57 -12.11 4.30
CA LEU A 432 20.12 -12.04 4.15
C LEU A 432 19.50 -10.99 5.09
N PHE A 433 20.01 -10.85 6.29
CA PHE A 433 19.58 -9.82 7.23
C PHE A 433 19.93 -8.41 6.71
N ASN A 434 21.16 -8.20 6.29
CA ASN A 434 21.64 -6.89 5.84
C ASN A 434 21.02 -6.42 4.51
N LEU A 435 20.51 -7.33 3.69
CA LEU A 435 19.71 -6.95 2.53
C LEU A 435 18.33 -6.39 2.92
N GLY A 436 17.88 -6.65 4.13
CA GLY A 436 16.68 -6.08 4.70
C GLY A 436 15.38 -6.70 4.20
N ILE A 437 14.25 -6.15 4.65
CA ILE A 437 12.91 -6.49 4.16
C ILE A 437 12.69 -5.89 2.77
N GLU A 438 13.25 -4.72 2.50
CA GLU A 438 13.49 -4.22 1.16
C GLU A 438 14.85 -4.75 0.68
N TRP A 439 14.87 -5.49 -0.41
CA TRP A 439 16.09 -6.11 -0.92
C TRP A 439 17.05 -5.06 -1.49
N LEU A 440 18.09 -4.71 -0.72
CA LEU A 440 19.11 -3.74 -1.10
C LEU A 440 20.29 -4.46 -1.78
N ASN A 441 20.19 -4.77 -3.05
CA ASN A 441 21.23 -5.49 -3.81
C ASN A 441 22.55 -4.70 -4.00
N PHE A 442 22.59 -3.46 -3.58
CA PHE A 442 23.80 -2.62 -3.55
C PHE A 442 24.33 -2.37 -2.12
N TYR A 443 23.67 -2.94 -1.10
CA TYR A 443 24.13 -2.77 0.28
C TYR A 443 25.53 -3.36 0.48
N SER A 444 26.40 -2.55 1.10
CA SER A 444 27.71 -3.00 1.53
C SER A 444 27.99 -2.42 2.93
N PRO A 445 28.42 -3.23 3.90
CA PRO A 445 28.78 -2.74 5.23
C PRO A 445 29.96 -1.76 5.20
N HIS A 446 30.74 -1.75 4.11
CA HIS A 446 31.88 -0.83 3.92
C HIS A 446 31.47 0.62 3.61
N ILE A 447 30.22 0.86 3.24
CA ILE A 447 29.72 2.20 2.97
C ILE A 447 29.36 2.86 4.30
N LYS A 448 30.10 3.93 4.64
CA LYS A 448 29.82 4.74 5.84
C LYS A 448 28.60 5.66 5.70
N ASP A 449 27.94 5.64 4.57
CA ASP A 449 26.75 6.44 4.34
C ASP A 449 25.56 5.85 5.11
N GLN A 450 25.11 6.56 6.13
CA GLN A 450 23.95 6.19 6.96
C GLN A 450 22.62 6.18 6.19
N SER A 451 22.59 6.73 4.97
CA SER A 451 21.41 6.65 4.10
C SER A 451 21.18 5.27 3.51
N ILE A 452 22.18 4.38 3.58
CA ILE A 452 22.15 3.01 3.03
C ILE A 452 22.19 2.01 4.20
N LEU A 453 21.24 2.10 5.09
CA LEU A 453 21.04 1.09 6.14
C LEU A 453 20.00 0.08 5.70
N PRO A 454 20.12 -1.21 6.10
CA PRO A 454 19.08 -2.20 5.86
C PRO A 454 17.80 -1.77 6.58
N SER A 455 16.66 -2.05 5.98
CA SER A 455 15.35 -1.74 6.56
C SER A 455 14.96 -2.78 7.62
N ARG A 456 15.84 -2.99 8.60
CA ARG A 456 15.64 -3.86 9.76
C ARG A 456 15.61 -3.03 11.02
N TYR A 457 14.60 -3.27 11.87
CA TYR A 457 14.49 -2.63 13.16
C TYR A 457 14.65 -3.66 14.28
N ALA A 458 15.44 -3.28 15.31
CA ALA A 458 15.42 -3.87 16.62
C ALA A 458 14.66 -2.94 17.56
N TYR A 459 13.90 -3.49 18.49
CA TYR A 459 13.11 -2.74 19.47
C TYR A 459 12.86 -3.56 20.71
N TYR A 460 12.58 -2.87 21.81
CA TYR A 460 12.20 -3.51 23.06
C TYR A 460 10.69 -3.70 23.18
N ARG A 461 10.28 -4.71 23.90
CA ARG A 461 8.89 -4.92 24.35
C ARG A 461 8.91 -5.66 25.68
N ASP A 462 8.45 -5.01 26.74
CA ASP A 462 8.38 -5.57 28.10
C ASP A 462 9.75 -6.06 28.62
N GLY A 463 10.82 -5.37 28.25
CA GLY A 463 12.21 -5.68 28.56
C GLY A 463 12.88 -6.68 27.62
N ASP A 464 12.13 -7.36 26.77
CA ASP A 464 12.65 -8.32 25.78
C ASP A 464 13.09 -7.57 24.51
N LEU A 465 14.16 -8.02 23.86
CA LEU A 465 14.64 -7.47 22.58
C LEU A 465 14.04 -8.25 21.41
N TYR A 466 13.44 -7.54 20.49
CA TYR A 466 12.80 -8.07 19.27
C TYR A 466 13.56 -7.65 18.01
N ALA A 467 13.54 -8.51 17.02
CA ALA A 467 13.96 -8.22 15.65
C ALA A 467 13.05 -8.96 14.66
N MET A 468 12.72 -8.34 13.54
CA MET A 468 11.86 -8.93 12.49
C MET A 468 10.49 -9.42 13.01
N GLY A 469 9.88 -8.71 13.96
CA GLY A 469 8.60 -9.08 14.55
C GLY A 469 8.66 -10.26 15.54
N SER A 470 9.85 -10.75 15.85
CA SER A 470 10.04 -11.93 16.67
C SER A 470 11.01 -11.67 17.82
N LEU A 471 10.77 -12.35 18.94
CA LEU A 471 11.64 -12.31 20.10
C LEU A 471 13.05 -12.80 19.73
N LEU A 472 14.06 -11.97 19.95
CA LEU A 472 15.48 -12.30 19.73
C LEU A 472 16.18 -12.67 21.03
N MET A 473 16.02 -11.86 22.08
CA MET A 473 16.59 -12.06 23.40
C MET A 473 15.54 -11.75 24.46
N LYS A 474 15.41 -12.61 25.45
CA LYS A 474 14.59 -12.34 26.63
C LYS A 474 15.29 -11.34 27.55
N LYS A 475 14.53 -10.64 28.37
CA LYS A 475 15.03 -9.68 29.37
C LYS A 475 16.01 -10.28 30.40
N ASP A 476 15.98 -11.57 30.60
CA ASP A 476 16.88 -12.32 31.47
C ASP A 476 18.08 -12.95 30.72
N ASP A 477 18.20 -12.71 29.42
CA ASP A 477 19.33 -13.16 28.61
C ASP A 477 20.63 -12.52 29.11
N PRO A 478 21.67 -13.31 29.43
CA PRO A 478 22.94 -12.78 29.94
C PRO A 478 23.62 -11.78 29.01
N THR A 479 23.48 -11.97 27.68
CA THR A 479 24.04 -11.06 26.68
C THR A 479 23.34 -9.71 26.71
N LEU A 480 22.00 -9.74 26.80
CA LEU A 480 21.19 -8.53 26.85
C LEU A 480 21.42 -7.75 28.14
N LEU A 481 21.45 -8.42 29.29
CA LEU A 481 21.72 -7.80 30.61
C LEU A 481 23.09 -7.10 30.62
N LYS A 482 24.13 -7.79 30.12
CA LYS A 482 25.48 -7.21 30.01
C LYS A 482 25.50 -6.02 29.05
N PHE A 483 24.82 -6.12 27.93
CA PHE A 483 24.71 -5.03 26.95
C PHE A 483 24.07 -3.79 27.58
N ILE A 484 22.92 -3.93 28.25
CA ILE A 484 22.22 -2.82 28.92
C ILE A 484 23.13 -2.16 29.97
N GLN A 485 23.82 -2.95 30.79
CA GLN A 485 24.78 -2.42 31.75
C GLN A 485 25.89 -1.60 31.08
N GLN A 486 26.44 -2.08 29.96
CA GLN A 486 27.45 -1.36 29.19
C GLN A 486 26.91 -0.07 28.56
N GLU A 487 25.66 -0.06 28.11
CA GLU A 487 25.01 1.14 27.57
C GLU A 487 24.90 2.25 28.62
N TYR A 488 24.51 1.92 29.86
CA TYR A 488 24.46 2.91 30.96
C TYR A 488 25.85 3.39 31.36
N LEU A 489 26.86 2.55 31.41
CA LEU A 489 28.24 2.95 31.64
C LEU A 489 28.76 3.91 30.54
N ARG A 490 28.40 3.66 29.29
CA ARG A 490 28.71 4.57 28.16
C ARG A 490 27.98 5.91 28.30
N GLN A 491 26.71 5.89 28.74
CA GLN A 491 25.94 7.09 28.98
C GLN A 491 26.55 7.96 30.07
N GLU A 492 27.00 7.37 31.19
CA GLU A 492 27.68 8.07 32.29
C GLU A 492 29.03 8.63 31.87
N ALA A 493 29.80 7.88 31.08
CA ALA A 493 31.13 8.27 30.63
C ALA A 493 31.11 9.27 29.46
N ALA A 494 29.93 9.47 28.83
CA ALA A 494 29.84 10.32 27.64
C ALA A 494 30.06 11.80 27.97
N PRO A 495 30.87 12.53 27.21
CA PRO A 495 31.08 13.96 27.44
C PRO A 495 29.78 14.73 27.06
N SER A 496 29.51 15.84 27.78
CA SER A 496 28.32 16.66 27.59
C SER A 496 28.14 17.23 26.17
N TYR A 497 29.24 17.41 25.43
CA TYR A 497 29.17 17.88 24.04
C TYR A 497 28.87 16.77 23.03
N ARG A 498 28.92 15.49 23.45
CA ARG A 498 28.57 14.31 22.64
C ARG A 498 27.89 13.26 23.53
N PRO A 499 26.72 13.55 24.03
CA PRO A 499 26.01 12.64 24.93
C PRO A 499 25.71 11.32 24.25
N HIS A 500 25.81 10.23 25.00
CA HIS A 500 25.27 8.92 24.63
C HIS A 500 23.96 8.71 25.39
N ILE A 501 22.96 8.15 24.75
CA ILE A 501 21.69 7.74 25.36
C ILE A 501 21.67 6.21 25.26
N ALA A 502 21.53 5.53 26.38
CA ALA A 502 21.49 4.08 26.44
C ALA A 502 20.32 3.54 25.60
N PHE A 503 20.58 2.51 24.81
CA PHE A 503 19.54 1.79 24.11
C PHE A 503 18.95 0.74 25.05
N ASP A 504 17.84 1.07 25.68
CA ASP A 504 17.12 0.26 26.65
C ASP A 504 15.63 0.43 26.47
N ASP A 505 14.84 -0.38 27.17
CA ASP A 505 13.38 -0.32 27.11
C ASP A 505 12.84 0.96 27.79
N PRO A 506 12.20 1.87 27.07
CA PRO A 506 11.56 3.04 27.66
C PRO A 506 10.28 2.68 28.44
N GLY A 507 9.79 1.46 28.30
CA GLY A 507 8.52 1.00 28.83
C GLY A 507 7.30 1.33 27.96
N ALA A 508 6.28 0.50 28.09
CA ALA A 508 5.00 0.75 27.43
C ALA A 508 4.34 2.02 27.98
N PRO A 509 3.54 2.75 27.18
CA PRO A 509 2.79 3.94 27.65
C PRO A 509 1.57 3.54 28.50
N ILE A 510 1.84 2.84 29.61
CA ILE A 510 0.85 2.25 30.52
C ILE A 510 1.21 2.65 31.94
N LEU A 511 0.22 3.07 32.72
CA LEU A 511 0.36 3.39 34.14
C LEU A 511 0.48 2.11 34.99
N SER A 512 0.89 2.27 36.24
CA SER A 512 1.06 1.15 37.18
C SER A 512 -0.21 0.35 37.46
N ASP A 513 -1.39 0.94 37.21
CA ASP A 513 -2.69 0.27 37.33
C ASP A 513 -3.10 -0.51 36.06
N GLY A 514 -2.26 -0.51 35.02
CA GLY A 514 -2.52 -1.17 33.75
C GLY A 514 -3.32 -0.34 32.74
N SER A 515 -3.74 0.88 33.10
CA SER A 515 -4.43 1.78 32.18
C SER A 515 -3.44 2.52 31.26
N ILE A 516 -3.92 3.00 30.11
CA ILE A 516 -3.09 3.76 29.16
C ILE A 516 -2.68 5.13 29.76
N ASP A 517 -1.41 5.51 29.59
CA ASP A 517 -0.93 6.84 29.96
C ASP A 517 -1.38 7.89 28.94
N ALA A 518 -2.60 8.36 29.09
CA ALA A 518 -3.18 9.38 28.21
C ALA A 518 -2.38 10.70 28.22
N ALA A 519 -1.72 11.04 29.34
CA ALA A 519 -0.94 12.27 29.45
C ALA A 519 0.34 12.17 28.60
N LEU A 520 1.02 11.04 28.63
CA LEU A 520 2.16 10.77 27.75
C LEU A 520 1.75 10.82 26.28
N LEU A 521 0.64 10.15 25.92
CA LEU A 521 0.15 10.17 24.54
C LEU A 521 -0.19 11.59 24.08
N GLN A 522 -0.86 12.39 24.90
CA GLN A 522 -1.18 13.78 24.56
C GLN A 522 0.08 14.65 24.39
N LYS A 523 1.14 14.38 25.14
CA LYS A 523 2.41 15.11 25.05
C LYS A 523 3.25 14.71 23.85
N LYS A 524 3.35 13.41 23.56
CA LYS A 524 4.34 12.85 22.62
C LYS A 524 3.75 12.07 21.44
N GLY A 525 2.45 11.78 21.48
CA GLY A 525 1.78 11.00 20.44
C GLY A 525 1.52 11.77 19.15
N ILE A 526 1.05 11.06 18.14
CA ILE A 526 0.69 11.57 16.82
C ILE A 526 -0.79 11.95 16.82
N PRO A 527 -1.16 13.24 16.81
CA PRO A 527 -2.55 13.62 16.69
C PRO A 527 -3.03 13.49 15.23
N VAL A 528 -4.08 12.72 15.02
CA VAL A 528 -4.71 12.57 13.68
C VAL A 528 -5.66 13.75 13.45
N PRO A 529 -5.44 14.59 12.42
CA PRO A 529 -6.25 15.77 12.18
C PRO A 529 -7.71 15.45 11.83
N ALA A 530 -8.60 16.44 12.02
CA ALA A 530 -10.00 16.33 11.64
C ALA A 530 -10.14 16.02 10.14
N ARG A 531 -11.06 15.10 9.79
CA ARG A 531 -11.32 14.66 8.41
C ARG A 531 -10.10 14.08 7.68
N GLN A 532 -9.13 13.58 8.42
CA GLN A 532 -7.96 12.91 7.86
C GLN A 532 -7.74 11.55 8.54
N TYR A 533 -7.04 10.66 7.87
CA TYR A 533 -6.82 9.30 8.31
C TYR A 533 -5.33 8.95 8.24
N MET A 534 -4.82 8.26 9.25
CA MET A 534 -3.49 7.68 9.21
C MET A 534 -3.54 6.28 8.61
N VAL A 535 -2.73 6.05 7.59
CA VAL A 535 -2.65 4.77 6.90
C VAL A 535 -1.21 4.26 6.87
N LEU A 536 -1.01 2.96 7.12
CA LEU A 536 0.31 2.32 7.09
C LEU A 536 0.29 1.11 6.14
N GLY A 537 1.42 0.86 5.50
CA GLY A 537 1.65 -0.41 4.83
C GLY A 537 2.06 -1.48 5.83
N ASP A 538 1.58 -2.70 5.64
CA ASP A 538 1.94 -3.85 6.48
C ASP A 538 3.43 -4.18 6.40
N ASN A 539 4.09 -3.84 5.29
CA ASN A 539 5.54 -3.91 5.13
C ASN A 539 6.14 -2.51 5.29
N TYR A 540 6.52 -2.16 6.51
CA TYR A 540 7.03 -0.83 6.84
C TYR A 540 8.22 -0.39 5.97
N ALA A 541 9.06 -1.32 5.54
CA ALA A 541 10.27 -1.03 4.79
C ALA A 541 10.04 -0.68 3.31
N MET A 542 8.96 -1.23 2.71
CA MET A 542 8.63 -1.02 1.29
C MET A 542 7.43 -0.09 1.09
N SER A 543 6.95 0.56 2.14
CA SER A 543 5.71 1.31 2.09
C SER A 543 5.96 2.82 2.08
N GLY A 544 5.65 3.48 0.95
CA GLY A 544 5.28 4.89 0.97
C GLY A 544 3.87 5.02 1.53
N ASP A 545 3.74 5.56 2.75
CA ASP A 545 2.49 5.70 3.48
C ASP A 545 2.46 6.97 4.34
N SER A 546 1.60 7.05 5.35
CA SER A 546 1.49 8.25 6.17
C SER A 546 2.81 8.70 6.81
N ARG A 547 3.78 7.80 7.00
CA ARG A 547 5.11 8.15 7.52
C ARG A 547 5.90 9.02 6.54
N ASP A 548 5.62 8.92 5.23
CA ASP A 548 6.24 9.75 4.19
C ASP A 548 5.40 10.98 3.87
N PHE A 549 4.12 10.75 3.47
CA PHE A 549 3.27 11.79 2.88
C PHE A 549 2.24 12.38 3.86
N GLY A 550 2.22 11.93 5.12
CA GLY A 550 1.27 12.40 6.12
C GLY A 550 -0.11 11.75 6.00
N PHE A 551 -1.14 12.47 6.45
CA PHE A 551 -2.49 11.92 6.55
C PHE A 551 -3.25 11.94 5.23
N VAL A 552 -4.15 10.98 5.04
CA VAL A 552 -5.02 10.87 3.87
C VAL A 552 -6.31 11.64 4.12
N PRO A 553 -6.65 12.65 3.28
CA PRO A 553 -7.93 13.34 3.39
C PRO A 553 -9.11 12.40 3.16
N GLU A 554 -10.21 12.61 3.88
CA GLU A 554 -11.46 11.87 3.76
C GLU A 554 -11.94 11.76 2.30
N GLU A 555 -11.88 12.88 1.58
CA GLU A 555 -12.29 12.97 0.17
C GLU A 555 -11.45 12.13 -0.80
N ASN A 556 -10.29 11.62 -0.35
CA ASN A 556 -9.42 10.76 -1.16
C ASN A 556 -9.72 9.27 -1.00
N LEU A 557 -10.45 8.84 0.03
CA LEU A 557 -10.84 7.45 0.22
C LEU A 557 -11.74 6.99 -0.93
N ARG A 558 -11.55 5.77 -1.45
CA ARG A 558 -12.24 5.27 -2.64
C ARG A 558 -12.96 3.93 -2.45
N GLY A 559 -12.58 3.17 -1.45
CA GLY A 559 -13.16 1.86 -1.19
C GLY A 559 -12.20 0.95 -0.44
N ALA A 560 -12.52 -0.33 -0.38
CA ALA A 560 -11.71 -1.35 0.28
C ALA A 560 -11.60 -2.61 -0.58
N PRO A 561 -10.48 -3.36 -0.51
CA PRO A 561 -10.36 -4.66 -1.13
C PRO A 561 -11.26 -5.67 -0.39
N ASP A 562 -12.06 -6.41 -1.12
CA ASP A 562 -12.95 -7.42 -0.55
C ASP A 562 -12.39 -8.84 -0.71
N PHE A 563 -11.81 -9.16 -1.89
CA PHE A 563 -11.55 -10.54 -2.28
C PHE A 563 -10.37 -10.65 -3.24
N ILE A 564 -9.47 -11.61 -2.96
CA ILE A 564 -8.37 -11.99 -3.86
C ILE A 564 -8.86 -13.14 -4.73
N PHE A 565 -8.98 -12.92 -6.04
CA PHE A 565 -9.44 -13.95 -6.97
C PHE A 565 -8.30 -14.66 -7.72
N PHE A 566 -7.09 -14.14 -7.63
CA PHE A 566 -5.88 -14.75 -8.18
C PHE A 566 -4.64 -14.27 -7.40
N PRO A 567 -3.61 -15.11 -7.13
CA PRO A 567 -3.46 -16.50 -7.55
C PRO A 567 -4.42 -17.45 -6.81
N LEU A 568 -4.71 -18.60 -7.46
CA LEU A 568 -5.47 -19.68 -6.84
C LEU A 568 -4.63 -20.38 -5.75
N GLY A 569 -5.29 -21.08 -4.83
CA GLY A 569 -4.65 -21.79 -3.70
C GLY A 569 -4.79 -21.01 -2.39
N SER A 570 -3.77 -20.99 -1.56
CA SER A 570 -3.81 -20.41 -0.20
C SER A 570 -4.10 -18.91 -0.14
N ARG A 571 -3.92 -18.20 -1.25
CA ARG A 571 -4.18 -16.75 -1.32
C ARG A 571 -5.58 -16.41 -1.82
N PHE A 572 -6.28 -17.36 -2.44
CA PHE A 572 -7.64 -17.16 -2.93
C PHE A 572 -8.62 -17.00 -1.77
N GLY A 573 -9.35 -15.90 -1.71
CA GLY A 573 -10.33 -15.68 -0.65
C GLY A 573 -10.39 -14.25 -0.14
N ALA A 574 -10.95 -14.10 1.06
CA ALA A 574 -11.06 -12.80 1.72
C ALA A 574 -9.68 -12.24 2.10
N VAL A 575 -9.56 -10.92 2.04
CA VAL A 575 -8.35 -10.20 2.48
C VAL A 575 -8.25 -10.25 4.00
N LEU A 576 -7.06 -10.44 4.54
CA LEU A 576 -6.79 -10.40 5.97
C LEU A 576 -6.91 -8.97 6.51
N GLN A 577 -8.08 -8.64 7.04
CA GLN A 577 -8.42 -7.29 7.51
C GLN A 577 -9.63 -7.31 8.45
N ALA A 578 -9.94 -6.16 9.07
CA ALA A 578 -11.21 -5.98 9.75
C ALA A 578 -12.38 -6.24 8.79
N HIS A 579 -13.38 -6.95 9.25
CA HIS A 579 -14.48 -7.41 8.40
C HIS A 579 -15.45 -6.26 8.08
N TYR A 580 -15.47 -5.82 6.82
CA TYR A 580 -16.46 -4.88 6.34
C TYR A 580 -17.84 -5.54 6.16
N PRO A 581 -18.92 -4.95 6.68
CA PRO A 581 -20.26 -5.50 6.51
C PRO A 581 -20.59 -5.71 5.02
N PHE A 582 -21.11 -6.89 4.68
CA PHE A 582 -21.53 -7.17 3.31
C PHE A 582 -22.66 -6.23 2.86
N LEU A 583 -23.63 -5.97 3.76
CA LEU A 583 -24.70 -5.00 3.55
C LEU A 583 -24.44 -3.76 4.41
N ASN A 584 -24.38 -2.62 3.79
CA ASN A 584 -24.37 -1.30 4.39
C ASN A 584 -25.16 -0.32 3.51
N SER A 585 -25.43 0.88 4.02
CA SER A 585 -26.26 1.86 3.29
C SER A 585 -25.73 2.17 1.87
N PRO A 586 -24.44 2.50 1.65
CA PRO A 586 -23.94 2.81 0.32
C PRO A 586 -24.02 1.60 -0.63
N ARG A 587 -23.63 0.40 -0.18
CA ARG A 587 -23.73 -0.83 -1.00
C ARG A 587 -25.17 -1.11 -1.41
N THR A 588 -26.10 -1.02 -0.46
CA THR A 588 -27.52 -1.25 -0.70
C THR A 588 -28.08 -0.28 -1.75
N VAL A 589 -27.76 1.00 -1.65
CA VAL A 589 -28.18 2.01 -2.64
C VAL A 589 -27.63 1.70 -4.02
N VAL A 590 -26.35 1.38 -4.15
CA VAL A 590 -25.72 1.04 -5.44
C VAL A 590 -26.34 -0.21 -6.04
N TRP A 591 -26.63 -1.24 -5.24
CA TRP A 591 -27.28 -2.46 -5.72
C TRP A 591 -28.70 -2.21 -6.18
N ILE A 592 -29.50 -1.44 -5.42
CA ILE A 592 -30.86 -1.07 -5.82
C ILE A 592 -30.84 -0.32 -7.16
N LEU A 593 -29.96 0.67 -7.33
CA LEU A 593 -29.81 1.40 -8.59
C LEU A 593 -29.40 0.49 -9.75
N ALA A 594 -28.49 -0.46 -9.52
CA ALA A 594 -28.11 -1.46 -10.51
C ALA A 594 -29.28 -2.36 -10.90
N PHE A 595 -30.06 -2.87 -9.93
CA PHE A 595 -31.25 -3.68 -10.19
C PHE A 595 -32.33 -2.91 -10.94
N ILE A 596 -32.57 -1.64 -10.58
CA ILE A 596 -33.51 -0.77 -11.31
C ILE A 596 -33.03 -0.57 -12.75
N GLY A 597 -31.73 -0.29 -12.96
CA GLY A 597 -31.13 -0.13 -14.28
C GLY A 597 -31.26 -1.37 -15.14
N PHE A 598 -30.87 -2.53 -14.63
CA PHE A 598 -31.00 -3.82 -15.32
C PHE A 598 -32.47 -4.19 -15.57
N GLY A 599 -33.33 -3.99 -14.57
CA GLY A 599 -34.78 -4.26 -14.70
C GLY A 599 -35.41 -3.37 -15.76
N SER A 600 -35.11 -2.09 -15.76
CA SER A 600 -35.61 -1.14 -16.77
C SER A 600 -35.10 -1.51 -18.16
N TYR A 601 -33.83 -1.84 -18.32
CA TYR A 601 -33.28 -2.34 -19.57
C TYR A 601 -33.96 -3.62 -20.04
N TYR A 602 -34.12 -4.60 -19.14
CA TYR A 602 -34.79 -5.86 -19.45
C TYR A 602 -36.24 -5.65 -19.90
N ILE A 603 -37.00 -4.80 -19.19
CA ILE A 603 -38.39 -4.48 -19.54
C ILE A 603 -38.46 -3.77 -20.90
N ALA A 604 -37.57 -2.77 -21.12
CA ALA A 604 -37.51 -2.07 -22.40
C ALA A 604 -37.14 -3.03 -23.55
N HIS A 605 -36.14 -3.89 -23.33
CA HIS A 605 -35.73 -4.92 -24.28
C HIS A 605 -36.87 -5.89 -24.57
N ARG A 606 -37.54 -6.40 -23.54
CA ARG A 606 -38.67 -7.31 -23.69
C ARG A 606 -39.85 -6.68 -24.45
N LYS A 607 -40.17 -5.40 -24.15
CA LYS A 607 -41.22 -4.65 -24.90
C LYS A 607 -40.80 -4.46 -26.37
N SER A 608 -39.56 -4.17 -26.66
CA SER A 608 -39.09 -3.96 -28.03
C SER A 608 -38.95 -5.24 -28.86
N THR A 609 -38.92 -6.41 -28.19
CA THR A 609 -38.69 -7.72 -28.84
C THR A 609 -39.90 -8.63 -28.82
N LYS A 610 -40.95 -8.33 -28.01
CA LYS A 610 -42.16 -9.14 -27.90
C LYS A 610 -43.06 -8.90 -29.10
N LEU A 611 -43.55 -9.97 -29.73
CA LEU A 611 -44.60 -9.91 -30.76
C LEU A 611 -45.99 -9.97 -30.10
N PRO A 612 -47.01 -9.36 -30.70
CA PRO A 612 -47.00 -8.52 -31.88
C PRO A 612 -46.44 -7.10 -31.63
N GLN A 613 -45.79 -6.50 -32.66
CA GLN A 613 -45.33 -5.11 -32.67
C GLN A 613 -46.30 -4.25 -33.49
N LYS A 614 -46.59 -3.03 -33.04
CA LYS A 614 -47.36 -2.07 -33.85
C LYS A 614 -46.47 -1.56 -35.01
N ILE A 615 -46.91 -1.81 -36.23
CA ILE A 615 -46.25 -1.38 -37.47
C ILE A 615 -47.19 -0.37 -38.10
N SER A 616 -46.98 0.90 -37.82
CA SER A 616 -47.79 2.00 -38.33
C SER A 616 -46.94 2.90 -39.23
#